data_15e499d281d85131273f8779243cb381
#
_entry.id   15e499d281d85131273f8779243cb381
#
_cell.length_a   1.000
_cell.length_b   1.000
_cell.length_c   1.000
_cell.angle_alpha   90.00
_cell.angle_beta   90.00
_cell.angle_gamma   90.00
#
_symmetry.space_group_name_H-M   'P 1'
#
loop_
_entity.id
_entity.type
_entity.pdbx_description
1 polymer ?
#
loop_
_entity_poly.entity_id
_entity_poly.type
_entity_poly.pdbx_seq_one_letter_code
_entity_poly.pdbx_strand_id
1 'polypeptide(L)'
;MTEIKEAVRLIENLYATERVITAMGKEPKRYGTEELFYTNEVHTLKMIAQYEGITQKELTEKMFRTKGATSVMIKKLEKKGLIIRREDEEDARILQLYLTEKGKAVNDFHMKYDEN
;
A
#
# COMPACT_ATOMS: atom_id res chain seq x y z
N MET A 1 -25.75 -13.53 -19.66
CA MET A 1 -26.52 -12.88 -18.58
C MET A 1 -26.16 -13.42 -17.21
N THR A 2 -26.11 -14.74 -17.06
CA THR A 2 -25.69 -15.38 -15.80
C THR A 2 -24.24 -15.03 -15.43
N GLU A 3 -23.34 -14.95 -16.40
CA GLU A 3 -21.95 -14.60 -16.20
C GLU A 3 -21.76 -13.17 -15.72
N ILE A 4 -22.58 -12.24 -16.22
CA ILE A 4 -22.55 -10.85 -15.80
C ILE A 4 -23.05 -10.71 -14.37
N LYS A 5 -24.14 -11.44 -14.04
CA LYS A 5 -24.68 -11.45 -12.68
C LYS A 5 -23.69 -12.05 -11.69
N GLU A 6 -22.96 -13.09 -12.08
CA GLU A 6 -21.93 -13.70 -11.25
C GLU A 6 -20.76 -12.76 -11.05
N ALA A 7 -20.35 -12.04 -12.11
CA ALA A 7 -19.28 -11.06 -12.03
C ALA A 7 -19.66 -9.89 -11.10
N VAL A 8 -20.91 -9.39 -11.24
CA VAL A 8 -21.43 -8.34 -10.37
C VAL A 8 -21.51 -8.81 -8.93
N ARG A 9 -21.98 -10.02 -8.71
CA ARG A 9 -22.06 -10.60 -7.37
C ARG A 9 -20.67 -10.77 -6.76
N LEU A 10 -19.70 -11.21 -7.55
CA LEU A 10 -18.32 -11.34 -7.11
C LEU A 10 -17.73 -9.99 -6.69
N ILE A 11 -17.98 -8.96 -7.50
CA ILE A 11 -17.56 -7.61 -7.19
C ILE A 11 -18.24 -7.09 -5.92
N GLU A 12 -19.53 -7.32 -5.79
CA GLU A 12 -20.29 -6.95 -4.58
C GLU A 12 -19.74 -7.68 -3.34
N ASN A 13 -19.41 -8.96 -3.49
CA ASN A 13 -18.82 -9.76 -2.40
C ASN A 13 -17.42 -9.26 -2.04
N LEU A 14 -16.64 -8.82 -3.02
CA LEU A 14 -15.33 -8.22 -2.78
C LEU A 14 -15.48 -6.92 -2.00
N TYR A 15 -16.45 -6.08 -2.38
CA TYR A 15 -16.73 -4.86 -1.64
C TYR A 15 -17.27 -5.14 -0.25
N ALA A 16 -18.15 -6.12 -0.10
CA ALA A 16 -18.67 -6.51 1.20
C ALA A 16 -17.58 -7.11 2.08
N THR A 17 -16.69 -7.94 1.51
CA THR A 17 -15.55 -8.52 2.20
C THR A 17 -14.56 -7.42 2.58
N GLU A 18 -14.33 -6.47 1.68
CA GLU A 18 -13.50 -5.32 1.94
C GLU A 18 -14.09 -4.44 3.05
N ARG A 19 -15.41 -4.28 3.08
CA ARG A 19 -16.08 -3.55 4.17
C ARG A 19 -15.96 -4.28 5.51
N VAL A 20 -16.08 -5.59 5.52
CA VAL A 20 -15.90 -6.39 6.74
C VAL A 20 -14.45 -6.38 7.17
N ILE A 21 -13.52 -6.60 6.23
CA ILE A 21 -12.09 -6.49 6.48
C ILE A 21 -11.75 -5.06 6.87
N THR A 22 -12.37 -4.06 6.24
CA THR A 22 -12.18 -2.65 6.56
C THR A 22 -12.85 -2.29 7.88
N ALA A 23 -13.98 -2.92 8.24
CA ALA A 23 -14.59 -2.73 9.56
C ALA A 23 -13.76 -3.41 10.65
N MET A 24 -13.20 -4.58 10.36
CA MET A 24 -12.28 -5.30 11.24
C MET A 24 -10.87 -4.76 11.16
N GLY A 25 -10.45 -4.29 9.99
CA GLY A 25 -9.13 -3.73 9.70
C GLY A 25 -9.12 -2.22 9.57
N LYS A 26 -10.23 -1.53 9.84
CA LYS A 26 -10.27 -0.07 10.00
C LYS A 26 -9.73 0.33 11.35
N GLU A 27 -9.59 -0.64 12.25
CA GLU A 27 -8.82 -0.36 13.43
C GLU A 27 -7.36 -0.36 13.02
N PRO A 28 -6.71 0.80 13.00
CA PRO A 28 -5.30 0.86 12.67
C PRO A 28 -4.49 0.08 13.70
N LYS A 29 -3.49 -0.65 13.24
CA LYS A 29 -2.61 -1.44 14.09
C LYS A 29 -1.28 -0.73 14.27
N ARG A 30 -0.57 -1.08 15.32
CA ARG A 30 0.66 -0.38 15.69
C ARG A 30 1.96 -0.97 15.15
N TYR A 31 1.94 -2.08 14.48
CA TYR A 31 3.10 -2.70 13.80
C TYR A 31 4.47 -2.39 14.45
N GLY A 32 4.57 -2.54 15.77
CA GLY A 32 5.82 -2.31 16.52
C GLY A 32 6.21 -0.86 16.74
N THR A 33 5.34 0.10 16.44
CA THR A 33 5.56 1.53 16.68
C THR A 33 4.43 2.12 17.51
N GLU A 34 4.61 3.37 17.96
CA GLU A 34 3.54 4.12 18.65
C GLU A 34 2.45 4.60 17.70
N GLU A 35 2.74 4.66 16.40
CA GLU A 35 1.80 5.11 15.39
C GLU A 35 0.89 3.99 14.94
N LEU A 36 -0.31 4.37 14.50
CA LEU A 36 -1.30 3.45 13.98
C LEU A 36 -1.25 3.44 12.45
N PHE A 37 -1.30 2.26 11.86
CA PHE A 37 -1.24 2.09 10.41
C PHE A 37 -2.41 1.28 9.90
N TYR A 38 -2.95 1.69 8.74
CA TYR A 38 -4.02 0.96 8.07
C TYR A 38 -3.45 -0.15 7.21
N THR A 39 -4.23 -1.20 7.01
CA THR A 39 -3.81 -2.37 6.23
C THR A 39 -3.34 -2.01 4.83
N ASN A 40 -4.04 -1.10 4.15
CA ASN A 40 -3.66 -0.68 2.79
C ASN A 40 -2.34 0.09 2.77
N GLU A 41 -2.02 0.82 3.83
CA GLU A 41 -0.74 1.52 3.97
C GLU A 41 0.40 0.50 4.09
N VAL A 42 0.20 -0.53 4.92
CA VAL A 42 1.20 -1.57 5.15
C VAL A 42 1.40 -2.42 3.89
N HIS A 43 0.32 -2.73 3.17
CA HIS A 43 0.42 -3.46 1.90
C HIS A 43 1.16 -2.67 0.83
N THR A 44 0.94 -1.35 0.78
CA THR A 44 1.68 -0.47 -0.14
C THR A 44 3.15 -0.44 0.23
N LEU A 45 3.45 -0.36 1.52
CA LEU A 45 4.81 -0.38 2.04
C LEU A 45 5.52 -1.69 1.66
N LYS A 46 4.84 -2.81 1.79
CA LYS A 46 5.35 -4.13 1.40
C LYS A 46 5.71 -4.16 -0.08
N MET A 47 4.86 -3.59 -0.93
CA MET A 47 5.10 -3.52 -2.37
C MET A 47 6.36 -2.71 -2.68
N ILE A 48 6.52 -1.56 -2.03
CA ILE A 48 7.70 -0.72 -2.19
C ILE A 48 8.95 -1.45 -1.68
N ALA A 49 8.82 -2.19 -0.58
CA ALA A 49 9.94 -2.97 -0.02
C ALA A 49 10.40 -4.06 -0.99
N GLN A 50 9.47 -4.71 -1.68
CA GLN A 50 9.80 -5.76 -2.65
C GLN A 50 10.46 -5.19 -3.92
N TYR A 51 10.13 -3.96 -4.27
CA TYR A 51 10.60 -3.31 -5.49
C TYR A 51 11.18 -1.94 -5.19
N GLU A 52 12.21 -1.89 -4.35
CA GLU A 52 12.87 -0.62 -3.99
C GLU A 52 13.36 0.10 -5.23
N GLY A 53 13.06 1.38 -5.32
CA GLY A 53 13.29 2.17 -6.52
C GLY A 53 12.09 2.20 -7.47
N ILE A 54 10.98 1.56 -7.10
CA ILE A 54 9.76 1.56 -7.91
C ILE A 54 9.24 2.99 -8.10
N THR A 55 8.75 3.28 -9.31
CA THR A 55 8.14 4.59 -9.59
C THR A 55 6.66 4.57 -9.19
N GLN A 56 6.08 5.76 -9.08
CA GLN A 56 4.63 5.87 -8.81
C GLN A 56 3.80 5.17 -9.87
N LYS A 57 4.20 5.30 -11.13
CA LYS A 57 3.49 4.65 -12.26
C LYS A 57 3.51 3.13 -12.10
N GLU A 58 4.68 2.57 -11.84
CA GLU A 58 4.83 1.12 -11.63
C GLU A 58 4.05 0.64 -10.42
N LEU A 59 4.07 1.40 -9.33
CA LEU A 59 3.32 1.07 -8.13
C LEU A 59 1.82 1.08 -8.40
N THR A 60 1.35 2.09 -9.14
CA THR A 60 -0.06 2.21 -9.55
C THR A 60 -0.50 0.97 -10.33
N GLU A 61 0.31 0.54 -11.29
CA GLU A 61 0.02 -0.63 -12.12
C GLU A 61 0.03 -1.93 -11.29
N LYS A 62 1.03 -2.10 -10.45
CA LYS A 62 1.17 -3.32 -9.63
C LYS A 62 0.06 -3.47 -8.59
N MET A 63 -0.45 -2.38 -8.08
CA MET A 63 -1.49 -2.40 -7.06
C MET A 63 -2.90 -2.25 -7.62
N PHE A 64 -3.04 -2.18 -8.93
CA PHE A 64 -4.33 -2.04 -9.62
C PHE A 64 -5.15 -0.88 -9.05
N ARG A 65 -4.49 0.26 -8.84
CA ARG A 65 -5.11 1.48 -8.31
C ARG A 65 -5.15 2.57 -9.36
N THR A 66 -5.85 3.65 -9.06
CA THR A 66 -5.82 4.85 -9.89
C THR A 66 -4.58 5.66 -9.55
N LYS A 67 -4.15 6.49 -10.47
CA LYS A 67 -3.02 7.41 -10.27
C LYS A 67 -3.27 8.33 -9.07
N GLY A 68 -4.51 8.83 -8.95
CA GLY A 68 -4.88 9.70 -7.82
C GLY A 68 -4.81 8.99 -6.48
N ALA A 69 -5.33 7.77 -6.39
CA ALA A 69 -5.30 6.99 -5.16
C ALA A 69 -3.86 6.67 -4.73
N THR A 70 -3.00 6.32 -5.70
CA THR A 70 -1.59 6.05 -5.44
C THR A 70 -0.89 7.31 -4.94
N SER A 71 -1.16 8.45 -5.57
CA SER A 71 -0.57 9.74 -5.17
C SER A 71 -0.92 10.09 -3.73
N VAL A 72 -2.19 9.93 -3.35
CA VAL A 72 -2.66 10.18 -1.97
C VAL A 72 -1.96 9.24 -0.99
N MET A 73 -1.85 7.96 -1.35
CA MET A 73 -1.19 6.97 -0.50
C MET A 73 0.29 7.28 -0.29
N ILE A 74 0.99 7.63 -1.36
CA ILE A 74 2.41 8.01 -1.28
C ILE A 74 2.62 9.19 -0.34
N LYS A 75 1.78 10.21 -0.46
CA LYS A 75 1.85 11.39 0.42
C LYS A 75 1.61 11.03 1.88
N LYS A 76 0.68 10.14 2.14
CA LYS A 76 0.42 9.65 3.51
C LYS A 76 1.64 8.92 4.08
N LEU A 77 2.24 8.03 3.30
CA LEU A 77 3.41 7.28 3.73
C LEU A 77 4.62 8.19 3.97
N GLU A 78 4.80 9.18 3.10
CA GLU A 78 5.85 10.18 3.30
C GLU A 78 5.62 10.99 4.57
N LYS A 79 4.39 11.43 4.80
CA LYS A 79 4.04 12.21 5.99
C LYS A 79 4.28 11.43 7.27
N LYS A 80 4.05 10.11 7.24
CA LYS A 80 4.35 9.24 8.38
C LYS A 80 5.83 8.89 8.50
N GLY A 81 6.66 9.34 7.56
CA GLY A 81 8.09 9.09 7.58
C GLY A 81 8.49 7.68 7.18
N LEU A 82 7.64 6.98 6.44
CA LEU A 82 7.86 5.59 6.07
C LEU A 82 8.58 5.41 4.74
N ILE A 83 8.44 6.37 3.85
CA ILE A 83 9.07 6.34 2.53
C ILE A 83 9.68 7.68 2.20
N ILE A 84 10.63 7.66 1.26
CA ILE A 84 11.22 8.86 0.66
C ILE A 84 11.16 8.72 -0.86
N ARG A 85 11.13 9.84 -1.55
CA ARG A 85 11.28 9.89 -3.00
C ARG A 85 12.70 10.35 -3.33
N ARG A 86 13.29 9.74 -4.34
CA ARG A 86 14.58 10.14 -4.87
C ARG A 86 14.48 10.30 -6.37
N GLU A 87 15.14 11.32 -6.89
CA GLU A 87 15.25 11.51 -8.33
C GLU A 87 16.19 10.44 -8.91
N ASP A 88 15.81 9.90 -10.08
CA ASP A 88 16.67 9.00 -10.81
C ASP A 88 17.94 9.74 -11.24
N GLU A 89 19.09 9.09 -11.15
CA GLU A 89 20.38 9.70 -11.48
C GLU A 89 20.46 10.16 -12.94
N GLU A 90 19.79 9.44 -13.84
CA GLU A 90 19.82 9.73 -15.27
C GLU A 90 18.69 10.65 -15.71
N ASP A 91 17.56 10.66 -15.03
CA ASP A 91 16.41 11.49 -15.38
C ASP A 91 15.70 11.99 -14.11
N ALA A 92 15.92 13.26 -13.77
CA ALA A 92 15.34 13.88 -12.59
C ALA A 92 13.82 13.98 -12.60
N ARG A 93 13.18 13.73 -13.75
CA ARG A 93 11.71 13.71 -13.84
C ARG A 93 11.14 12.40 -13.31
N ILE A 94 11.97 11.38 -13.17
CA ILE A 94 11.58 10.08 -12.64
C ILE A 94 11.86 10.07 -11.14
N LEU A 95 10.80 9.88 -10.35
CA LEU A 95 10.92 9.78 -8.89
C LEU A 95 10.78 8.32 -8.48
N GLN A 96 11.75 7.84 -7.75
CA GLN A 96 11.79 6.47 -7.25
C GLN A 96 11.47 6.45 -5.76
N LEU A 97 10.79 5.41 -5.34
CA LEU A 97 10.31 5.26 -3.97
C LEU A 97 11.19 4.28 -3.19
N TYR A 98 11.53 4.66 -1.98
CA TYR A 98 12.36 3.86 -1.08
C TYR A 98 11.79 3.89 0.34
N LEU A 99 12.00 2.83 1.09
CA LEU A 99 11.65 2.80 2.51
C LEU A 99 12.68 3.58 3.32
N THR A 100 12.20 4.25 4.36
CA THR A 100 13.06 4.78 5.42
C THR A 100 13.38 3.64 6.39
N GLU A 101 14.25 3.87 7.36
CA GLU A 101 14.51 2.89 8.43
C GLU A 101 13.22 2.57 9.19
N LYS A 102 12.41 3.58 9.44
CA LYS A 102 11.09 3.40 10.07
C LYS A 102 10.17 2.54 9.20
N GLY A 103 10.14 2.80 7.90
CA GLY A 103 9.36 2.02 6.94
C GLY A 103 9.79 0.56 6.91
N LYS A 104 11.09 0.31 6.95
CA LYS A 104 11.63 -1.06 7.01
C LYS A 104 11.20 -1.78 8.28
N ALA A 105 11.25 -1.09 9.42
CA ALA A 105 10.84 -1.66 10.70
C ALA A 105 9.36 -2.03 10.70
N VAL A 106 8.50 -1.17 10.19
CA VAL A 106 7.06 -1.42 10.08
C VAL A 106 6.79 -2.60 9.14
N ASN A 107 7.47 -2.63 7.99
CA ASN A 107 7.32 -3.72 7.02
C ASN A 107 7.78 -5.05 7.59
N ASP A 108 8.91 -5.08 8.29
CA ASP A 108 9.45 -6.28 8.92
C ASP A 108 8.49 -6.83 9.97
N PHE A 109 7.90 -5.95 10.76
CA PHE A 109 6.90 -6.33 11.75
C PHE A 109 5.68 -6.95 11.07
N HIS A 110 5.18 -6.33 10.01
CA HIS A 110 4.06 -6.84 9.23
C HIS A 110 4.36 -8.22 8.66
N MET A 111 5.51 -8.40 8.03
CA MET A 111 5.93 -9.67 7.45
C MET A 111 6.03 -10.78 8.49
N LYS A 112 6.45 -10.44 9.69
CA LYS A 112 6.64 -11.40 10.77
C LYS A 112 5.33 -11.82 11.44
N TYR A 113 4.40 -10.90 11.62
CA TYR A 113 3.20 -11.14 12.43
C TYR A 113 1.90 -11.28 11.65
N ASP A 114 1.78 -10.69 10.48
CA ASP A 114 0.53 -10.69 9.71
C ASP A 114 0.46 -11.78 8.63
N GLU A 115 1.52 -12.50 8.36
CA GLU A 115 1.53 -13.61 7.39
C GLU A 115 1.17 -14.95 8.04
N ASN A 116 0.93 -14.97 9.30
CA ASN A 116 0.58 -16.19 10.03
C ASN A 116 -0.93 -16.37 10.09
#